data_489bd026433de3b258d54f606bd6f6ea
#
_entry.id   489bd026433de3b258d54f606bd6f6ea
#
_cell.length_a   1.000
_cell.length_b   1.000
_cell.length_c   1.000
_cell.angle_alpha   90.00
_cell.angle_beta   90.00
_cell.angle_gamma   90.00
#
_symmetry.space_group_name_H-M   'P 1'
#
loop_
_entity.id
_entity.type
_entity.pdbx_description
1 polymer ?
#
loop_
_entity_poly.entity_id
_entity_poly.type
_entity_poly.pdbx_seq_one_letter_code
_entity_poly.pdbx_strand_id
1 'polypeptide(L)'
;MNHDSYSDSYIRGILNTVKTIAMVGVSPKENRPSYFVFKYLLERGYRVIPVNPGQAGKEILGQKVYAKLAEIPEPIDMVDIFRNSAHVPPIVDEALTLQPKPQVIWMQLTVRNEDAARHAEAAGLKVVMNRCPKIEYGRLSSEISWIGVNSRTLSSKRAQTLGTGVQRMRLGPASADDGN
;
A
#
# COMPACT_ATOMS: atom_id res chain seq x y z
N MET A 1 -2.42 17.49 -6.81
CA MET A 1 -1.14 16.96 -7.36
C MET A 1 -1.40 16.31 -8.73
N ASN A 2 -0.39 16.17 -9.62
CA ASN A 2 -0.52 15.31 -10.81
C ASN A 2 -0.31 13.85 -10.38
N HIS A 3 -1.29 12.99 -10.64
CA HIS A 3 -1.26 11.56 -10.25
C HIS A 3 -0.91 10.60 -11.40
N ASP A 4 -0.43 11.10 -12.53
CA ASP A 4 0.03 10.26 -13.64
C ASP A 4 1.45 9.76 -13.41
N SER A 5 2.25 10.52 -12.68
CA SER A 5 3.62 10.16 -12.31
C SER A 5 3.95 10.61 -10.89
N TYR A 6 4.85 9.87 -10.24
CA TYR A 6 5.36 10.17 -8.90
C TYR A 6 6.88 10.08 -8.91
N SER A 7 7.55 11.02 -8.25
CA SER A 7 8.98 10.91 -8.03
C SER A 7 9.32 9.76 -7.09
N ASP A 8 10.48 9.15 -7.26
CA ASP A 8 10.95 8.09 -6.38
C ASP A 8 11.09 8.56 -4.93
N SER A 9 11.51 9.82 -4.73
CA SER A 9 11.61 10.43 -3.41
C SER A 9 10.25 10.53 -2.71
N TYR A 10 9.17 10.86 -3.45
CA TYR A 10 7.82 10.92 -2.90
C TYR A 10 7.34 9.56 -2.42
N ILE A 11 7.43 8.55 -3.28
CA ILE A 11 7.02 7.17 -2.95
C ILE A 11 7.89 6.61 -1.82
N ARG A 12 9.21 6.78 -1.91
CA ARG A 12 10.17 6.34 -0.88
C ARG A 12 9.90 7.00 0.48
N GLY A 13 9.60 8.29 0.47
CA GLY A 13 9.23 9.04 1.67
C GLY A 13 7.99 8.47 2.35
N ILE A 14 6.96 8.10 1.58
CA ILE A 14 5.76 7.44 2.10
C ILE A 14 6.12 6.08 2.71
N LEU A 15 6.73 5.20 1.91
CA LEU A 15 7.03 3.82 2.34
C LEU A 15 7.99 3.73 3.52
N ASN A 16 8.85 4.72 3.73
CA ASN A 16 9.74 4.79 4.89
C ASN A 16 9.08 5.32 6.16
N THR A 17 8.04 6.14 6.03
CA THR A 17 7.39 6.80 7.19
C THR A 17 6.20 6.03 7.72
N VAL A 18 5.42 5.39 6.86
CA VAL A 18 4.26 4.59 7.29
C VAL A 18 4.70 3.34 8.03
N LYS A 19 3.97 2.99 9.08
CA LYS A 19 4.18 1.77 9.88
C LYS A 19 2.95 0.90 9.90
N THR A 20 1.77 1.51 10.08
CA THR A 20 0.48 0.85 10.17
C THR A 20 -0.34 1.12 8.91
N ILE A 21 -0.71 0.07 8.23
CA ILE A 21 -1.45 0.10 6.96
C ILE A 21 -2.79 -0.59 7.15
N ALA A 22 -3.90 0.12 6.98
CA ALA A 22 -5.22 -0.49 6.84
C ALA A 22 -5.46 -0.83 5.36
N MET A 23 -5.59 -2.11 5.06
CA MET A 23 -5.80 -2.58 3.68
C MET A 23 -7.26 -2.93 3.45
N VAL A 24 -7.97 -2.09 2.70
CA VAL A 24 -9.42 -2.22 2.44
C VAL A 24 -9.68 -3.10 1.22
N GLY A 25 -10.49 -4.14 1.40
CA GLY A 25 -10.84 -5.07 0.32
C GLY A 25 -9.95 -6.30 0.22
N VAL A 26 -9.23 -6.64 1.28
CA VAL A 26 -8.40 -7.86 1.32
C VAL A 26 -9.26 -9.10 1.20
N SER A 27 -8.86 -10.01 0.32
CA SER A 27 -9.48 -11.31 0.14
C SER A 27 -8.71 -12.39 0.93
N PRO A 28 -9.39 -13.36 1.57
CA PRO A 28 -8.74 -14.51 2.18
C PRO A 28 -8.23 -15.52 1.16
N LYS A 29 -8.61 -15.38 -0.12
CA LYS A 29 -8.22 -16.30 -1.18
C LYS A 29 -6.78 -16.03 -1.61
N GLU A 30 -5.92 -17.05 -1.49
CA GLU A 30 -4.48 -16.95 -1.77
C GLU A 30 -4.15 -16.58 -3.21
N ASN A 31 -5.03 -16.83 -4.16
CA ASN A 31 -4.84 -16.49 -5.57
C ASN A 31 -5.22 -15.03 -5.92
N ARG A 32 -5.62 -14.23 -4.95
CA ARG A 32 -6.02 -12.83 -5.18
C ARG A 32 -4.83 -11.87 -5.00
N PRO A 33 -4.73 -10.83 -5.84
CA PRO A 33 -3.67 -9.82 -5.73
C PRO A 33 -3.58 -9.18 -4.33
N SER A 34 -4.72 -8.88 -3.70
CA SER A 34 -4.76 -8.31 -2.36
C SER A 34 -4.11 -9.20 -1.30
N TYR A 35 -4.25 -10.54 -1.41
CA TYR A 35 -3.61 -11.47 -0.50
C TYR A 35 -2.08 -11.45 -0.64
N PHE A 36 -1.57 -11.43 -1.87
CA PHE A 36 -0.12 -11.38 -2.12
C PHE A 36 0.50 -10.07 -1.61
N VAL A 37 -0.17 -8.94 -1.84
CA VAL A 37 0.34 -7.65 -1.36
C VAL A 37 0.28 -7.60 0.16
N PHE A 38 -0.81 -8.07 0.76
CA PHE A 38 -0.97 -8.16 2.21
C PHE A 38 0.17 -8.98 2.85
N LYS A 39 0.40 -10.19 2.34
CA LYS A 39 1.48 -11.06 2.81
C LYS A 39 2.86 -10.40 2.66
N TYR A 40 3.13 -9.82 1.50
CA TYR A 40 4.40 -9.15 1.22
C TYR A 40 4.67 -8.00 2.20
N LEU A 41 3.69 -7.14 2.45
CA LEU A 41 3.87 -6.00 3.35
C LEU A 41 4.09 -6.46 4.80
N LEU A 42 3.40 -7.51 5.26
CA LEU A 42 3.69 -8.13 6.56
C LEU A 42 5.14 -8.65 6.64
N GLU A 43 5.61 -9.34 5.60
CA GLU A 43 6.99 -9.85 5.52
C GLU A 43 8.04 -8.71 5.51
N ARG A 44 7.66 -7.50 5.07
CA ARG A 44 8.52 -6.30 5.12
C ARG A 44 8.47 -5.59 6.47
N GLY A 45 7.68 -6.09 7.40
CA GLY A 45 7.62 -5.60 8.77
C GLY A 45 6.64 -4.45 8.99
N TYR A 46 5.76 -4.18 8.03
CA TYR A 46 4.63 -3.29 8.27
C TYR A 46 3.59 -3.96 9.18
N ARG A 47 2.93 -3.17 10.01
CA ARG A 47 1.70 -3.57 10.66
C ARG A 47 0.59 -3.44 9.62
N VAL A 48 0.04 -4.54 9.13
CA VAL A 48 -1.01 -4.51 8.10
C VAL A 48 -2.30 -5.07 8.67
N ILE A 49 -3.38 -4.30 8.60
CA ILE A 49 -4.68 -4.61 9.19
C ILE A 49 -5.69 -4.79 8.05
N PRO A 50 -6.26 -5.98 7.89
CA PRO A 50 -7.23 -6.22 6.82
C PRO A 50 -8.60 -5.66 7.18
N VAL A 51 -9.21 -4.94 6.23
CA VAL A 51 -10.57 -4.40 6.33
C VAL A 51 -11.43 -4.99 5.23
N ASN A 52 -12.44 -5.75 5.59
CA ASN A 52 -13.40 -6.35 4.66
C ASN A 52 -14.69 -6.70 5.40
N PRO A 53 -15.81 -6.00 5.14
CA PRO A 53 -17.10 -6.29 5.82
C PRO A 53 -17.55 -7.74 5.69
N GLY A 54 -17.32 -8.36 4.51
CA GLY A 54 -17.70 -9.76 4.26
C GLY A 54 -16.85 -10.81 4.97
N GLN A 55 -15.76 -10.41 5.63
CA GLN A 55 -14.83 -11.27 6.36
C GLN A 55 -14.60 -10.81 7.81
N ALA A 56 -15.36 -9.83 8.26
CA ALA A 56 -15.21 -9.25 9.60
C ALA A 56 -15.28 -10.32 10.69
N GLY A 57 -14.43 -10.19 11.71
CA GLY A 57 -14.32 -11.14 12.82
C GLY A 57 -13.50 -12.39 12.52
N LYS A 58 -13.14 -12.65 11.26
CA LYS A 58 -12.22 -13.74 10.89
C LYS A 58 -10.77 -13.26 10.92
N GLU A 59 -9.85 -14.16 10.58
CA GLU A 59 -8.42 -13.85 10.43
C GLU A 59 -7.94 -14.12 9.01
N ILE A 60 -7.03 -13.27 8.54
CA ILE A 60 -6.25 -13.47 7.31
C ILE A 60 -4.77 -13.36 7.69
N LEU A 61 -3.99 -14.40 7.45
CA LEU A 61 -2.57 -14.47 7.84
C LEU A 61 -2.32 -14.07 9.30
N GLY A 62 -3.18 -14.54 10.21
CA GLY A 62 -3.09 -14.25 11.65
C GLY A 62 -3.46 -12.82 12.04
N GLN A 63 -4.02 -12.02 11.13
CA GLN A 63 -4.48 -10.68 11.42
C GLN A 63 -6.01 -10.64 11.43
N LYS A 64 -6.58 -10.10 12.52
CA LYS A 64 -8.04 -9.91 12.66
C LYS A 64 -8.56 -9.00 11.56
N VAL A 65 -9.66 -9.39 10.92
CA VAL A 65 -10.35 -8.60 9.90
C VAL A 65 -11.40 -7.71 10.56
N TYR A 66 -11.36 -6.42 10.24
CA TYR A 66 -12.37 -5.45 10.66
C TYR A 66 -13.37 -5.17 9.54
N ALA A 67 -14.59 -4.79 9.90
CA ALA A 67 -15.61 -4.41 8.92
C ALA A 67 -15.34 -3.00 8.34
N LYS A 68 -14.85 -2.09 9.19
CA LYS A 68 -14.66 -0.66 8.88
C LYS A 68 -13.34 -0.15 9.45
N LEU A 69 -12.85 0.96 8.90
CA LEU A 69 -11.65 1.63 9.41
C LEU A 69 -11.82 2.12 10.86
N ALA A 70 -13.02 2.64 11.18
CA ALA A 70 -13.34 3.17 12.50
C ALA A 70 -13.34 2.11 13.62
N GLU A 71 -13.40 0.82 13.30
CA GLU A 71 -13.34 -0.28 14.28
C GLU A 71 -11.90 -0.66 14.67
N ILE A 72 -10.90 -0.14 13.97
CA ILE A 72 -9.50 -0.45 14.23
C ILE A 72 -9.05 0.31 15.49
N PRO A 73 -8.55 -0.40 16.54
CA PRO A 73 -8.26 0.20 17.84
C PRO A 73 -6.91 0.93 17.92
N GLU A 74 -6.18 1.03 16.81
CA GLU A 74 -4.85 1.61 16.73
C GLU A 74 -4.77 2.67 15.63
N PRO A 75 -3.87 3.66 15.73
CA PRO A 75 -3.67 4.67 14.68
C PRO A 75 -3.25 4.04 13.35
N ILE A 76 -3.79 4.56 12.27
CA ILE A 76 -3.50 4.15 10.89
C ILE A 76 -2.68 5.23 10.21
N ASP A 77 -1.53 4.86 9.63
CA ASP A 77 -0.69 5.79 8.86
C ASP A 77 -1.12 5.86 7.39
N MET A 78 -1.51 4.72 6.82
CA MET A 78 -1.89 4.61 5.41
C MET A 78 -3.14 3.74 5.24
N VAL A 79 -4.06 4.19 4.38
CA VAL A 79 -5.19 3.39 3.90
C VAL A 79 -4.89 2.93 2.47
N ASP A 80 -4.70 1.62 2.27
CA ASP A 80 -4.43 0.98 0.97
C ASP A 80 -5.71 0.34 0.44
N ILE A 81 -6.19 0.78 -0.74
CA ILE A 81 -7.54 0.51 -1.24
C ILE A 81 -7.52 -0.48 -2.40
N PHE A 82 -8.01 -1.71 -2.14
CA PHE A 82 -8.26 -2.78 -3.11
C PHE A 82 -9.74 -2.87 -3.49
N ARG A 83 -10.38 -1.74 -3.74
CA ARG A 83 -11.78 -1.69 -4.16
C ARG A 83 -11.89 -1.02 -5.53
N ASN A 84 -13.00 -1.25 -6.21
CA ASN A 84 -13.31 -0.53 -7.45
C ASN A 84 -13.32 1.00 -7.19
N SER A 85 -12.89 1.78 -8.17
CA SER A 85 -12.78 3.24 -8.12
C SER A 85 -14.07 3.93 -7.63
N ALA A 86 -15.24 3.38 -7.96
CA ALA A 86 -16.54 3.89 -7.50
C ALA A 86 -16.74 3.79 -5.97
N HIS A 87 -15.99 2.90 -5.29
CA HIS A 87 -16.08 2.72 -3.84
C HIS A 87 -15.01 3.50 -3.06
N VAL A 88 -14.16 4.26 -3.74
CA VAL A 88 -13.09 5.04 -3.09
C VAL A 88 -13.64 6.22 -2.27
N PRO A 89 -14.61 7.02 -2.77
CA PRO A 89 -15.07 8.19 -2.02
C PRO A 89 -15.53 7.87 -0.59
N PRO A 90 -16.44 6.91 -0.34
CA PRO A 90 -16.87 6.63 1.03
C PRO A 90 -15.75 6.11 1.93
N ILE A 91 -14.72 5.44 1.38
CA ILE A 91 -13.55 4.99 2.15
C ILE A 91 -12.69 6.19 2.56
N VAL A 92 -12.51 7.15 1.65
CA VAL A 92 -11.79 8.39 1.95
C VAL A 92 -12.55 9.21 2.99
N ASP A 93 -13.87 9.35 2.84
CA ASP A 93 -14.71 10.07 3.82
C ASP A 93 -14.58 9.43 5.21
N GLU A 94 -14.65 8.11 5.31
CA GLU A 94 -14.45 7.41 6.58
C GLU A 94 -13.04 7.66 7.14
N ALA A 95 -12.00 7.55 6.31
CA ALA A 95 -10.61 7.79 6.72
C ALA A 95 -10.41 9.19 7.29
N LEU A 96 -11.09 10.19 6.74
CA LEU A 96 -11.01 11.58 7.20
C LEU A 96 -11.69 11.83 8.55
N THR A 97 -12.58 10.94 9.00
CA THR A 97 -13.21 11.01 10.34
C THR A 97 -12.33 10.45 11.45
N LEU A 98 -11.30 9.68 11.13
CA LEU A 98 -10.45 9.04 12.13
C LEU A 98 -9.62 10.06 12.93
N GLN A 99 -9.29 9.69 14.18
CA GLN A 99 -8.44 10.51 15.06
C GLN A 99 -7.37 9.61 15.70
N PRO A 100 -6.09 9.79 15.37
CA PRO A 100 -5.56 10.71 14.35
C PRO A 100 -5.94 10.29 12.94
N LYS A 101 -6.01 11.26 12.01
CA LYS A 101 -6.21 10.98 10.60
C LYS A 101 -5.01 10.24 10.02
N PRO A 102 -5.20 9.33 9.04
CA PRO A 102 -4.08 8.75 8.30
C PRO A 102 -3.29 9.83 7.55
N GLN A 103 -2.05 9.54 7.26
CA GLN A 103 -1.19 10.44 6.48
C GLN A 103 -1.34 10.23 4.98
N VAL A 104 -1.76 9.03 4.57
CA VAL A 104 -1.73 8.59 3.18
C VAL A 104 -2.99 7.82 2.79
N ILE A 105 -3.55 8.17 1.62
CA ILE A 105 -4.49 7.34 0.87
C ILE A 105 -3.74 6.73 -0.31
N TRP A 106 -3.77 5.41 -0.41
CA TRP A 106 -3.12 4.68 -1.50
C TRP A 106 -4.15 3.87 -2.27
N MET A 107 -4.31 4.17 -3.56
CA MET A 107 -5.22 3.46 -4.47
C MET A 107 -4.41 2.51 -5.34
N GLN A 108 -4.75 1.24 -5.29
CA GLN A 108 -4.05 0.16 -5.99
C GLN A 108 -4.07 0.29 -7.52
N LEU A 109 -3.34 -0.60 -8.19
CA LEU A 109 -3.35 -0.68 -9.66
C LEU A 109 -4.78 -0.71 -10.18
N THR A 110 -5.05 0.09 -11.21
CA THR A 110 -6.36 0.29 -11.85
C THR A 110 -7.41 1.03 -11.00
N VAL A 111 -7.06 1.41 -9.76
CA VAL A 111 -7.94 2.21 -8.89
C VAL A 111 -7.55 3.68 -8.99
N ARG A 112 -8.47 4.50 -9.47
CA ARG A 112 -8.34 5.96 -9.56
C ARG A 112 -9.67 6.63 -9.22
N ASN A 113 -9.61 7.71 -8.47
CA ASN A 113 -10.75 8.60 -8.24
C ASN A 113 -10.22 10.00 -7.94
N GLU A 114 -10.31 10.88 -8.92
CA GLU A 114 -9.72 12.23 -8.85
C GLU A 114 -10.43 13.12 -7.82
N ASP A 115 -11.75 12.96 -7.66
CA ASP A 115 -12.52 13.74 -6.70
C ASP A 115 -12.17 13.34 -5.27
N ALA A 116 -12.09 12.05 -4.98
CA ALA A 116 -11.65 11.54 -3.69
C ALA A 116 -10.20 11.92 -3.40
N ALA A 117 -9.32 11.92 -4.42
CA ALA A 117 -7.94 12.37 -4.27
C ALA A 117 -7.87 13.84 -3.87
N ARG A 118 -8.60 14.73 -4.57
CA ARG A 118 -8.67 16.16 -4.21
C ARG A 118 -9.22 16.38 -2.81
N HIS A 119 -10.24 15.61 -2.41
CA HIS A 119 -10.82 15.69 -1.07
C HIS A 119 -9.79 15.31 0.01
N ALA A 120 -9.07 14.21 -0.19
CA ALA A 120 -8.02 13.77 0.74
C ALA A 120 -6.85 14.78 0.80
N GLU A 121 -6.40 15.29 -0.35
CA GLU A 121 -5.34 16.31 -0.43
C GLU A 121 -5.73 17.63 0.24
N ALA A 122 -6.97 18.07 0.05
CA ALA A 122 -7.50 19.26 0.73
C ALA A 122 -7.52 19.13 2.25
N ALA A 123 -7.65 17.90 2.76
CA ALA A 123 -7.55 17.58 4.19
C ALA A 123 -6.10 17.36 4.67
N GLY A 124 -5.10 17.56 3.80
CA GLY A 124 -3.67 17.48 4.12
C GLY A 124 -3.05 16.09 3.98
N LEU A 125 -3.76 15.10 3.42
CA LEU A 125 -3.23 13.77 3.20
C LEU A 125 -2.41 13.70 1.91
N LYS A 126 -1.42 12.81 1.89
CA LYS A 126 -0.74 12.41 0.66
C LYS A 126 -1.61 11.39 -0.08
N VAL A 127 -1.63 11.46 -1.40
CA VAL A 127 -2.40 10.53 -2.23
C VAL A 127 -1.53 9.88 -3.28
N VAL A 128 -1.68 8.57 -3.44
CA VAL A 128 -1.09 7.80 -4.54
C VAL A 128 -2.20 7.02 -5.23
N MET A 129 -2.28 7.11 -6.56
CA MET A 129 -3.26 6.39 -7.37
C MET A 129 -2.59 5.48 -8.39
N ASN A 130 -3.27 4.37 -8.71
CA ASN A 130 -2.85 3.43 -9.75
C ASN A 130 -1.42 2.92 -9.53
N ARG A 131 -1.05 2.60 -8.28
CA ARG A 131 0.24 2.02 -7.91
C ARG A 131 0.05 0.88 -6.91
N CYS A 132 0.96 -0.09 -6.95
CA CYS A 132 0.99 -1.18 -5.99
C CYS A 132 2.17 -0.97 -5.02
N PRO A 133 1.96 -0.86 -3.70
CA PRO A 133 3.03 -0.62 -2.73
C PRO A 133 4.06 -1.75 -2.71
N LYS A 134 3.66 -2.99 -3.00
CA LYS A 134 4.59 -4.12 -3.18
C LYS A 134 5.56 -3.87 -4.33
N ILE A 135 5.04 -3.44 -5.50
CA ILE A 135 5.84 -3.19 -6.70
C ILE A 135 6.77 -2.01 -6.47
N GLU A 136 6.24 -0.92 -5.92
CA GLU A 136 7.02 0.28 -5.64
C GLU A 136 8.12 0.01 -4.60
N TYR A 137 7.81 -0.74 -3.54
CA TYR A 137 8.81 -1.14 -2.55
C TYR A 137 9.90 -1.99 -3.20
N GLY A 138 9.53 -3.04 -3.94
CA GLY A 138 10.49 -3.92 -4.62
C GLY A 138 11.38 -3.18 -5.61
N ARG A 139 10.81 -2.23 -6.37
CA ARG A 139 11.55 -1.37 -7.30
C ARG A 139 12.54 -0.47 -6.57
N LEU A 140 12.12 0.18 -5.50
CA LEU A 140 12.92 1.14 -4.74
C LEU A 140 13.94 0.49 -3.81
N SER A 141 13.72 -0.73 -3.35
CA SER A 141 14.66 -1.50 -2.53
C SER A 141 15.70 -2.27 -3.35
N SER A 142 15.68 -2.13 -4.68
CA SER A 142 16.52 -2.88 -5.61
C SER A 142 16.30 -4.40 -5.62
N GLU A 143 15.24 -4.90 -4.98
CA GLU A 143 14.89 -6.33 -5.01
C GLU A 143 14.63 -6.81 -6.44
N ILE A 144 14.08 -5.97 -7.30
CA ILE A 144 13.76 -6.30 -8.70
C ILE A 144 15.02 -6.28 -9.57
N SER A 145 15.98 -5.39 -9.31
CA SER A 145 17.22 -5.30 -10.08
C SER A 145 18.14 -6.51 -9.86
N TRP A 146 18.08 -7.13 -8.70
CA TRP A 146 18.89 -8.31 -8.36
C TRP A 146 18.43 -9.58 -9.08
N ILE A 147 17.15 -9.64 -9.51
CA ILE A 147 16.58 -10.79 -10.21
C ILE A 147 16.80 -10.70 -11.75
N GLY A 148 17.43 -9.64 -12.24
CA GLY A 148 17.75 -9.47 -13.68
C GLY A 148 16.52 -9.25 -14.57
N VAL A 149 15.35 -8.98 -13.98
CA VAL A 149 14.12 -8.77 -14.74
C VAL A 149 13.90 -7.27 -14.95
N ASN A 150 14.56 -6.72 -15.94
CA ASN A 150 14.21 -5.41 -16.49
C ASN A 150 13.00 -5.57 -17.43
N SER A 151 11.92 -6.15 -16.96
CA SER A 151 10.68 -6.25 -17.72
C SER A 151 9.81 -5.03 -17.43
N ARG A 152 9.52 -4.25 -18.45
CA ARG A 152 8.51 -3.18 -18.41
C ARG A 152 7.10 -3.69 -18.13
N THR A 153 6.93 -4.98 -17.87
CA THR A 153 5.65 -5.61 -17.55
C THR A 153 5.55 -5.79 -16.05
N LEU A 154 4.75 -4.96 -15.40
CA LEU A 154 4.44 -5.06 -13.98
C LEU A 154 3.54 -6.27 -13.74
N SER A 155 4.08 -7.34 -13.19
CA SER A 155 3.33 -8.54 -12.81
C SER A 155 3.31 -8.70 -11.30
N SER A 156 2.13 -8.91 -10.73
CA SER A 156 1.96 -9.27 -9.32
C SER A 156 2.18 -10.76 -9.04
N LYS A 157 2.60 -11.55 -10.05
CA LYS A 157 2.88 -12.97 -9.89
C LYS A 157 4.15 -13.17 -9.05
N ARG A 158 4.08 -14.12 -8.13
CA ARG A 158 5.11 -14.49 -7.15
C ARG A 158 6.44 -14.85 -7.83
N ALA A 159 7.52 -14.16 -7.45
CA ALA A 159 8.85 -14.75 -7.58
C ALA A 159 8.99 -15.83 -6.49
N GLN A 160 9.34 -17.06 -6.85
CA GLN A 160 9.71 -18.10 -5.89
C GLN A 160 11.08 -17.71 -5.32
N THR A 161 11.10 -17.19 -4.11
CA THR A 161 12.35 -17.05 -3.35
C THR A 161 12.66 -18.39 -2.72
N LEU A 162 13.69 -19.05 -3.22
CA LEU A 162 14.38 -20.13 -2.51
C LEU A 162 15.04 -19.54 -1.27
N GLY A 163 14.64 -20.04 -0.15
CA GLY A 163 15.07 -19.96 1.21
C GLY A 163 16.18 -19.03 1.68
N THR A 164 15.97 -18.62 2.92
CA THR A 164 16.88 -18.15 3.95
C THR A 164 17.14 -16.64 4.02
N GLY A 165 16.76 -16.07 5.17
CA GLY A 165 17.30 -14.85 5.71
C GLY A 165 16.60 -13.57 5.26
N VAL A 166 15.53 -13.19 5.95
CA VAL A 166 14.92 -11.86 5.79
C VAL A 166 15.85 -10.82 6.42
N GLN A 167 16.74 -10.23 5.62
CA GLN A 167 17.39 -8.99 6.00
C GLN A 167 16.38 -7.84 5.85
N ARG A 168 16.10 -7.14 6.94
CA ARG A 168 15.37 -5.88 6.93
C ARG A 168 16.24 -4.82 6.25
N MET A 169 16.12 -4.67 4.94
CA MET A 169 16.74 -3.53 4.24
C MET A 169 15.83 -2.31 4.37
N ARG A 170 16.33 -1.25 4.97
CA ARG A 170 15.73 0.08 4.87
C ARG A 170 15.99 0.63 3.47
N LEU A 171 15.01 1.33 2.92
CA LEU A 171 15.22 2.07 1.67
C LEU A 171 16.27 3.16 1.92
N GLY A 172 17.44 3.04 1.31
CA GLY A 172 18.51 4.03 1.42
C GLY A 172 18.12 5.41 0.88
N PRO A 173 18.87 6.46 1.21
CA PRO A 173 18.66 7.79 0.60
C PRO A 173 18.80 7.70 -0.91
N ALA A 174 18.07 8.55 -1.64
CA ALA A 174 18.22 8.68 -3.09
C ALA A 174 19.67 9.04 -3.40
N SER A 175 20.34 8.27 -4.28
CA SER A 175 21.60 8.71 -4.86
C SER A 175 21.35 10.02 -5.57
N ALA A 176 22.12 11.07 -5.26
CA ALA A 176 22.16 12.27 -6.05
C ALA A 176 22.62 11.87 -7.46
N ASP A 177 21.79 12.12 -8.47
CA ASP A 177 22.18 12.03 -9.87
C ASP A 177 23.11 13.21 -10.10
N ASP A 178 24.42 12.96 -10.05
CA ASP A 178 25.41 13.91 -10.54
C ASP A 178 25.34 13.90 -12.07
N GLY A 179 24.55 14.85 -12.60
CA GLY A 179 24.56 15.16 -14.01
C GLY A 179 25.90 15.79 -14.40
N ASN A 180 26.56 15.17 -15.32
CA ASN A 180 27.55 15.79 -16.22
C ASN A 180 27.25 15.37 -17.65
#